data_9837285b0d45b757aff644566f33839a
#
_entry.id   9837285b0d45b757aff644566f33839a
#
_cell.length_a   1.000
_cell.length_b   1.000
_cell.length_c   1.000
_cell.angle_alpha   90.00
_cell.angle_beta   90.00
_cell.angle_gamma   90.00
#
_symmetry.space_group_name_H-M   'P 1'
#
loop_
_entity.id
_entity.type
_entity.pdbx_description
1 polymer ?
#
loop_
_entity_poly.entity_id
_entity_poly.type
_entity_poly.pdbx_seq_one_letter_code
_entity_poly.pdbx_strand_id
1 'polypeptide(L)'
;MQKEKDIREYSIEEIVDPKTLELRVSIEDFRRWLGVDEERRFGYTLEENKMGTVIITEDTTKYPITMIGRYAGVCWGANTSDNEKNYKRGLDCIESEHGRTWEFPDVYAIIDGYSAKVLREWYTHVGGLPTRLQASTRYINYSKGEGFKYVTPPTIANNNGALAEWTLMMSNINDMISKFINVYNIPVEDATMALPIAYESKIVDKRNFRNVVDMSAQRTCSRAYWEYRNHLMKDYLNALREYSEEWKTLIDMKCKPKCEKTGFCTEKKTCGRKPRKGEN
;
A
#
# COMPACT_ATOMS: atom_id res chain seq x y z
N MET A 1 45.30 21.90 6.39
CA MET A 1 43.95 21.79 5.75
C MET A 1 43.11 20.87 6.62
N GLN A 2 42.18 21.41 7.39
CA GLN A 2 41.14 20.57 8.02
C GLN A 2 40.31 19.94 6.90
N LYS A 3 40.14 18.62 6.91
CA LYS A 3 39.18 17.97 6.02
C LYS A 3 37.80 18.52 6.41
N GLU A 4 37.10 19.11 5.44
CA GLU A 4 35.69 19.45 5.61
C GLU A 4 34.93 18.15 5.94
N LYS A 5 34.13 18.20 7.00
CA LYS A 5 33.27 17.10 7.46
C LYS A 5 32.22 16.80 6.36
N ASP A 6 32.06 15.54 5.99
CA ASP A 6 31.00 15.17 5.03
C ASP A 6 29.62 15.53 5.63
N ILE A 7 28.73 16.12 4.84
CA ILE A 7 27.40 16.54 5.28
C ILE A 7 26.61 15.38 5.92
N ARG A 8 26.85 14.15 5.49
CA ARG A 8 26.21 12.93 6.04
C ARG A 8 26.63 12.58 7.46
N GLU A 9 27.71 13.19 7.95
CA GLU A 9 28.22 13.03 9.33
C GLU A 9 27.69 14.08 10.32
N TYR A 10 26.85 15.01 9.84
CA TYR A 10 26.26 16.04 10.68
C TYR A 10 25.11 15.47 11.53
N SER A 11 24.95 15.99 12.75
CA SER A 11 23.77 15.70 13.58
C SER A 11 22.55 16.48 13.07
N ILE A 12 21.36 16.09 13.52
CA ILE A 12 20.12 16.80 13.13
C ILE A 12 20.14 18.26 13.59
N GLU A 13 20.74 18.57 14.76
CA GLU A 13 20.85 19.93 15.30
C GLU A 13 21.86 20.79 14.52
N GLU A 14 22.83 20.17 13.86
CA GLU A 14 23.74 20.86 12.95
C GLU A 14 23.05 21.21 11.63
N ILE A 15 22.03 20.46 11.24
CA ILE A 15 21.26 20.60 9.99
C ILE A 15 20.02 21.49 10.16
N VAL A 16 19.28 21.33 11.28
CA VAL A 16 18.05 22.07 11.57
C VAL A 16 18.19 22.77 12.93
N ASP A 17 17.83 24.05 12.98
CA ASP A 17 17.77 24.77 14.25
C ASP A 17 16.59 24.24 15.10
N PRO A 18 16.83 23.66 16.29
CA PRO A 18 15.77 23.07 17.10
C PRO A 18 14.79 24.11 17.70
N LYS A 19 15.12 25.40 17.65
CA LYS A 19 14.25 26.46 18.19
C LYS A 19 13.39 27.12 17.10
N THR A 20 13.97 27.36 15.91
CA THR A 20 13.28 28.02 14.80
C THR A 20 12.77 27.04 13.76
N LEU A 21 13.25 25.78 13.80
CA LEU A 21 12.99 24.74 12.81
C LEU A 21 13.44 25.10 11.39
N GLU A 22 14.36 26.06 11.27
CA GLU A 22 14.94 26.46 10.00
C GLU A 22 16.16 25.60 9.65
N LEU A 23 16.37 25.35 8.35
CA LEU A 23 17.56 24.67 7.87
C LEU A 23 18.79 25.56 8.03
N ARG A 24 19.86 25.04 8.63
CA ARG A 24 21.17 25.69 8.77
C ARG A 24 22.09 25.43 7.58
N VAL A 25 21.65 24.57 6.66
CA VAL A 25 22.39 24.15 5.46
C VAL A 25 21.57 24.42 4.21
N SER A 26 22.18 24.29 3.03
CA SER A 26 21.43 24.37 1.77
C SER A 26 20.42 23.24 1.65
N ILE A 27 19.39 23.43 0.84
CA ILE A 27 18.40 22.38 0.60
C ILE A 27 19.03 21.16 -0.11
N GLU A 28 20.05 21.40 -0.94
CA GLU A 28 20.83 20.35 -1.61
C GLU A 28 21.63 19.54 -0.59
N ASP A 29 22.28 20.19 0.37
CA ASP A 29 23.02 19.54 1.45
C ASP A 29 22.10 18.79 2.39
N PHE A 30 20.93 19.36 2.70
CA PHE A 30 19.90 18.68 3.49
C PHE A 30 19.42 17.40 2.81
N ARG A 31 19.20 17.43 1.50
CA ARG A 31 18.86 16.24 0.71
C ARG A 31 19.97 15.19 0.73
N ARG A 32 21.23 15.63 0.59
CA ARG A 32 22.41 14.75 0.64
C ARG A 32 22.56 14.12 2.02
N TRP A 33 22.33 14.88 3.07
CA TRP A 33 22.33 14.39 4.44
C TRP A 33 21.25 13.33 4.69
N LEU A 34 20.07 13.48 4.09
CA LEU A 34 19.00 12.50 4.14
C LEU A 34 19.29 11.22 3.32
N GLY A 35 20.44 11.15 2.64
CA GLY A 35 20.77 10.02 1.75
C GLY A 35 19.93 9.95 0.48
N VAL A 36 19.40 11.10 0.06
CA VAL A 36 18.61 11.22 -1.15
C VAL A 36 19.52 11.59 -2.29
N ASP A 37 19.91 10.60 -3.09
CA ASP A 37 20.62 10.84 -4.34
C ASP A 37 19.78 11.73 -5.28
N GLU A 38 20.42 12.46 -6.16
CA GLU A 38 19.76 13.34 -7.15
C GLU A 38 18.76 12.58 -8.03
N GLU A 39 18.93 11.26 -8.20
CA GLU A 39 18.00 10.36 -8.88
C GLU A 39 16.78 9.99 -8.04
N ARG A 40 16.86 10.06 -6.71
CA ARG A 40 15.71 10.01 -5.80
C ARG A 40 15.21 11.42 -5.50
N ARG A 41 14.81 12.14 -6.53
CA ARG A 41 14.09 13.40 -6.33
C ARG A 41 12.90 13.15 -5.43
N PHE A 42 12.78 13.93 -4.34
CA PHE A 42 11.53 14.07 -3.58
C PHE A 42 10.43 14.80 -4.40
N GLY A 43 10.50 14.77 -5.68
CA GLY A 43 9.38 14.96 -6.55
C GLY A 43 8.79 13.58 -6.73
N TYR A 44 7.77 13.25 -5.96
CA TYR A 44 6.81 12.26 -6.38
C TYR A 44 6.23 12.75 -7.72
N THR A 45 6.97 12.56 -8.78
CA THR A 45 6.34 12.38 -10.07
C THR A 45 5.52 11.12 -9.90
N LEU A 46 4.22 11.27 -9.96
CA LEU A 46 3.17 10.31 -9.63
C LEU A 46 3.27 8.96 -10.37
N GLU A 47 4.34 8.70 -11.10
CA GLU A 47 4.43 7.58 -12.05
C GLU A 47 5.59 6.59 -11.83
N GLU A 48 6.66 6.90 -11.08
CA GLU A 48 7.85 6.03 -11.09
C GLU A 48 8.37 5.54 -9.71
N ASN A 49 7.90 6.02 -8.58
CA ASN A 49 8.42 5.57 -7.29
C ASN A 49 7.58 4.48 -6.65
N LYS A 50 8.08 3.25 -6.71
CA LYS A 50 7.59 2.11 -5.96
C LYS A 50 7.77 2.39 -4.46
N MET A 51 6.70 2.76 -3.78
CA MET A 51 6.73 3.15 -2.36
C MET A 51 6.98 1.95 -1.45
N GLY A 52 6.33 0.83 -1.73
CA GLY A 52 6.43 -0.42 -0.98
C GLY A 52 6.53 -1.61 -1.93
N THR A 53 6.32 -2.80 -1.40
CA THR A 53 6.37 -4.05 -2.15
C THR A 53 5.14 -4.89 -1.87
N VAL A 54 4.55 -5.45 -2.94
CA VAL A 54 3.51 -6.47 -2.86
C VAL A 54 4.05 -7.73 -3.54
N ILE A 55 4.09 -8.83 -2.78
CA ILE A 55 4.53 -10.13 -3.26
C ILE A 55 3.33 -11.06 -3.20
N ILE A 56 2.88 -11.57 -4.35
CA ILE A 56 1.87 -12.62 -4.42
C ILE A 56 2.57 -13.96 -4.20
N THR A 57 2.13 -14.69 -3.17
CA THR A 57 2.78 -15.97 -2.83
C THR A 57 2.23 -17.13 -3.66
N GLU A 58 2.96 -18.24 -3.67
CA GLU A 58 2.61 -19.47 -4.42
C GLU A 58 1.32 -20.14 -3.98
N ASP A 59 0.84 -19.83 -2.75
CA ASP A 59 -0.45 -20.30 -2.24
C ASP A 59 -1.65 -19.67 -2.96
N THR A 60 -1.42 -18.59 -3.71
CA THR A 60 -2.47 -17.94 -4.50
C THR A 60 -2.97 -18.87 -5.59
N THR A 61 -4.28 -18.90 -5.77
CA THR A 61 -4.91 -19.68 -6.85
C THR A 61 -4.29 -19.30 -8.20
N LYS A 62 -3.59 -20.22 -8.84
CA LYS A 62 -2.86 -19.95 -10.08
C LYS A 62 -3.78 -19.76 -11.30
N TYR A 63 -4.87 -20.52 -11.35
CA TYR A 63 -5.83 -20.53 -12.48
C TYR A 63 -7.24 -20.18 -11.98
N PRO A 64 -7.52 -18.91 -11.61
CA PRO A 64 -8.76 -18.52 -10.95
C PRO A 64 -9.99 -18.64 -11.86
N ILE A 65 -9.89 -18.32 -13.16
CA ILE A 65 -11.00 -18.43 -14.12
C ILE A 65 -11.37 -19.90 -14.33
N THR A 66 -10.36 -20.74 -14.54
CA THR A 66 -10.53 -22.20 -14.70
C THR A 66 -11.14 -22.81 -13.43
N MET A 67 -10.73 -22.37 -12.23
CA MET A 67 -11.32 -22.81 -10.97
C MET A 67 -12.80 -22.41 -10.84
N ILE A 68 -13.14 -21.16 -11.14
CA ILE A 68 -14.52 -20.66 -11.15
C ILE A 68 -15.39 -21.54 -12.03
N GLY A 69 -14.97 -21.78 -13.27
CA GLY A 69 -15.75 -22.57 -14.20
C GLY A 69 -15.82 -24.06 -13.85
N ARG A 70 -14.78 -24.61 -13.24
CA ARG A 70 -14.80 -25.98 -12.72
C ARG A 70 -15.85 -26.14 -11.64
N TYR A 71 -15.90 -25.27 -10.66
CA TYR A 71 -16.86 -25.35 -9.56
C TYR A 71 -18.29 -25.04 -10.00
N ALA A 72 -18.49 -24.06 -10.88
CA ALA A 72 -19.79 -23.84 -11.52
C ALA A 72 -20.26 -25.09 -12.29
N GLY A 73 -19.33 -25.76 -13.00
CA GLY A 73 -19.63 -27.00 -13.73
C GLY A 73 -20.14 -28.12 -12.85
N VAL A 74 -19.61 -28.26 -11.63
CA VAL A 74 -20.11 -29.24 -10.64
C VAL A 74 -21.60 -28.98 -10.33
N CYS A 75 -21.97 -27.70 -10.11
CA CYS A 75 -23.35 -27.34 -9.80
C CYS A 75 -24.32 -27.61 -10.98
N TRP A 76 -23.81 -27.63 -12.21
CA TRP A 76 -24.62 -27.88 -13.42
C TRP A 76 -24.54 -29.32 -13.92
N GLY A 77 -23.87 -30.21 -13.19
CA GLY A 77 -23.68 -31.63 -13.62
C GLY A 77 -22.81 -31.76 -14.87
N ALA A 78 -21.99 -30.76 -15.19
CA ALA A 78 -21.14 -30.78 -16.35
C ALA A 78 -19.84 -31.56 -16.11
N ASN A 79 -19.25 -32.11 -17.17
CA ASN A 79 -17.91 -32.67 -17.11
C ASN A 79 -16.89 -31.56 -16.81
N THR A 80 -16.12 -31.73 -15.72
CA THR A 80 -15.14 -30.75 -15.23
C THR A 80 -13.69 -31.18 -15.42
N SER A 81 -13.43 -32.28 -16.13
CA SER A 81 -12.07 -32.76 -16.40
C SER A 81 -11.31 -31.93 -17.46
N ASP A 82 -12.04 -31.21 -18.33
CA ASP A 82 -11.53 -30.42 -19.44
C ASP A 82 -11.30 -28.96 -18.98
N ASN A 83 -10.03 -28.55 -18.89
CA ASN A 83 -9.66 -27.21 -18.43
C ASN A 83 -10.05 -26.09 -19.41
N GLU A 84 -10.05 -26.35 -20.72
CA GLU A 84 -10.51 -25.34 -21.70
C GLU A 84 -12.00 -25.05 -21.54
N LYS A 85 -12.82 -26.09 -21.37
CA LYS A 85 -14.25 -25.93 -21.11
C LYS A 85 -14.50 -25.25 -19.76
N ASN A 86 -13.70 -25.57 -18.74
CA ASN A 86 -13.79 -24.91 -17.46
C ASN A 86 -13.41 -23.42 -17.59
N TYR A 87 -12.35 -23.08 -18.31
CA TYR A 87 -11.96 -21.69 -18.54
C TYR A 87 -13.08 -20.88 -19.24
N LYS A 88 -13.67 -21.42 -20.33
CA LYS A 88 -14.80 -20.77 -21.03
C LYS A 88 -15.99 -20.55 -20.09
N ARG A 89 -16.39 -21.59 -19.36
CA ARG A 89 -17.47 -21.51 -18.37
C ARG A 89 -17.16 -20.50 -17.25
N GLY A 90 -15.89 -20.40 -16.84
CA GLY A 90 -15.45 -19.43 -15.87
C GLY A 90 -15.61 -17.99 -16.38
N LEU A 91 -15.25 -17.73 -17.62
CA LEU A 91 -15.50 -16.43 -18.27
C LEU A 91 -16.99 -16.09 -18.30
N ASP A 92 -17.86 -17.03 -18.72
CA ASP A 92 -19.31 -16.84 -18.72
C ASP A 92 -19.84 -16.48 -17.32
N CYS A 93 -19.35 -17.16 -16.26
CA CYS A 93 -19.70 -16.82 -14.88
C CYS A 93 -19.25 -15.42 -14.45
N ILE A 94 -18.10 -14.97 -14.95
CA ILE A 94 -17.55 -13.64 -14.64
C ILE A 94 -18.34 -12.57 -15.39
N GLU A 95 -18.64 -12.76 -16.68
CA GLU A 95 -19.44 -11.83 -17.49
C GLU A 95 -20.85 -11.69 -16.96
N SER A 96 -21.50 -12.80 -16.61
CA SER A 96 -22.85 -12.85 -16.03
C SER A 96 -22.94 -12.47 -14.56
N GLU A 97 -21.83 -12.04 -13.94
CA GLU A 97 -21.76 -11.58 -12.55
C GLU A 97 -22.22 -12.62 -11.50
N HIS A 98 -21.93 -13.90 -11.72
CA HIS A 98 -22.18 -14.97 -10.75
C HIS A 98 -21.24 -14.85 -9.54
N GLY A 99 -21.40 -13.79 -8.75
CA GLY A 99 -20.47 -13.33 -7.73
C GLY A 99 -20.12 -14.35 -6.64
N ARG A 100 -20.97 -15.35 -6.36
CA ARG A 100 -20.64 -16.42 -5.41
C ARG A 100 -19.46 -17.27 -5.88
N THR A 101 -19.32 -17.48 -7.18
CA THR A 101 -18.20 -18.26 -7.74
C THR A 101 -16.86 -17.53 -7.59
N TRP A 102 -16.87 -16.19 -7.39
CA TRP A 102 -15.69 -15.38 -7.20
C TRP A 102 -15.11 -15.48 -5.76
N GLU A 103 -15.83 -16.15 -4.86
CA GLU A 103 -15.38 -16.37 -3.49
C GLU A 103 -14.39 -17.54 -3.36
N PHE A 104 -14.28 -18.39 -4.41
CA PHE A 104 -13.39 -19.54 -4.38
C PHE A 104 -11.92 -19.24 -4.69
N PRO A 105 -11.58 -18.42 -5.70
CA PRO A 105 -10.19 -18.07 -5.90
C PRO A 105 -9.66 -17.17 -4.78
N ASP A 106 -8.59 -17.62 -4.14
CA ASP A 106 -7.92 -16.91 -3.07
C ASP A 106 -6.62 -16.27 -3.53
N VAL A 107 -6.30 -15.12 -2.95
CA VAL A 107 -5.03 -14.41 -3.07
C VAL A 107 -4.35 -14.39 -1.72
N TYR A 108 -3.08 -14.77 -1.70
CA TYR A 108 -2.17 -14.64 -0.57
C TYR A 108 -1.06 -13.67 -0.95
N ALA A 109 -0.85 -12.66 -0.12
CA ALA A 109 0.10 -11.61 -0.42
C ALA A 109 0.90 -11.19 0.83
N ILE A 110 2.18 -10.86 0.61
CA ILE A 110 2.99 -10.12 1.58
C ILE A 110 3.04 -8.67 1.10
N ILE A 111 2.60 -7.76 1.95
CA ILE A 111 2.54 -6.32 1.68
C ILE A 111 3.49 -5.65 2.66
N ASP A 112 4.48 -4.91 2.18
CA ASP A 112 5.57 -4.34 2.97
C ASP A 112 5.90 -2.91 2.53
N GLY A 113 6.32 -2.04 3.48
CA GLY A 113 6.78 -0.68 3.19
C GLY A 113 5.67 0.33 2.93
N TYR A 114 4.46 0.07 3.40
CA TYR A 114 3.34 1.03 3.38
C TYR A 114 3.02 1.52 4.78
N SER A 115 2.47 2.74 4.89
CA SER A 115 2.16 3.32 6.20
C SER A 115 1.11 2.50 6.98
N ALA A 116 1.24 2.48 8.29
CA ALA A 116 0.21 1.92 9.17
C ALA A 116 -1.17 2.56 8.92
N LYS A 117 -1.19 3.82 8.48
CA LYS A 117 -2.41 4.54 8.10
C LYS A 117 -3.13 3.83 6.95
N VAL A 118 -2.45 3.54 5.85
CA VAL A 118 -3.09 2.89 4.69
C VAL A 118 -3.43 1.43 4.98
N LEU A 119 -2.57 0.73 5.75
CA LEU A 119 -2.86 -0.64 6.15
C LEU A 119 -4.10 -0.73 7.07
N ARG A 120 -4.33 0.27 7.93
CA ARG A 120 -5.57 0.37 8.70
C ARG A 120 -6.80 0.52 7.80
N GLU A 121 -6.71 1.28 6.71
CA GLU A 121 -7.78 1.37 5.73
C GLU A 121 -7.96 0.07 4.93
N TRP A 122 -6.87 -0.64 4.64
CA TRP A 122 -6.91 -1.98 4.04
C TRP A 122 -7.75 -2.95 4.87
N TYR A 123 -7.68 -2.84 6.19
CA TYR A 123 -8.43 -3.68 7.14
C TYR A 123 -9.94 -3.43 7.14
N THR A 124 -10.42 -2.35 6.61
CA THR A 124 -11.86 -2.05 6.55
C THR A 124 -12.63 -2.89 5.52
N HIS A 125 -11.92 -3.54 4.59
CA HIS A 125 -12.52 -4.40 3.56
C HIS A 125 -12.68 -5.83 4.07
N VAL A 126 -13.78 -6.08 4.78
CA VAL A 126 -14.05 -7.34 5.50
C VAL A 126 -14.96 -8.33 4.75
N GLY A 127 -15.54 -7.94 3.61
CA GLY A 127 -16.36 -8.83 2.78
C GLY A 127 -15.58 -10.07 2.35
N GLY A 128 -16.22 -11.27 2.43
CA GLY A 128 -15.56 -12.52 2.09
C GLY A 128 -14.56 -13.01 3.12
N LEU A 129 -14.58 -12.47 4.35
CA LEU A 129 -13.78 -12.90 5.50
C LEU A 129 -12.27 -12.97 5.22
N PRO A 130 -11.64 -11.86 4.79
CA PRO A 130 -10.19 -11.83 4.64
C PRO A 130 -9.51 -12.04 6.00
N THR A 131 -8.34 -12.69 5.99
CA THR A 131 -7.52 -12.84 7.19
C THR A 131 -6.15 -12.21 6.99
N ARG A 132 -5.53 -11.76 8.09
CA ARG A 132 -4.30 -10.97 8.06
C ARG A 132 -3.47 -11.22 9.28
N LEU A 133 -2.14 -11.19 9.09
CA LEU A 133 -1.15 -11.10 10.15
C LEU A 133 -0.37 -9.82 9.95
N GLN A 134 -0.22 -9.01 10.98
CA GLN A 134 0.57 -7.78 10.92
C GLN A 134 1.86 -7.93 11.69
N ALA A 135 2.94 -7.31 11.19
CA ALA A 135 4.19 -7.16 11.91
C ALA A 135 3.93 -6.57 13.31
N SER A 136 4.33 -7.31 14.34
CA SER A 136 3.95 -6.99 15.71
C SER A 136 4.88 -5.97 16.33
N THR A 137 4.34 -4.83 16.75
CA THR A 137 5.07 -3.81 17.52
C THR A 137 5.45 -4.28 18.93
N ARG A 138 4.96 -5.44 19.39
CA ARG A 138 5.36 -6.05 20.65
C ARG A 138 6.72 -6.75 20.56
N TYR A 139 7.08 -7.28 19.39
CA TYR A 139 8.28 -8.09 19.18
C TYR A 139 9.36 -7.39 18.36
N ILE A 140 8.99 -6.47 17.49
CA ILE A 140 9.94 -5.75 16.65
C ILE A 140 10.54 -4.60 17.48
N ASN A 141 11.85 -4.69 17.70
CA ASN A 141 12.58 -3.67 18.45
C ASN A 141 13.12 -2.59 17.52
N TYR A 142 12.43 -1.46 17.43
CA TYR A 142 12.80 -0.30 16.63
C TYR A 142 13.94 0.55 17.23
N SER A 143 14.50 0.19 18.39
CA SER A 143 15.72 0.84 18.93
C SER A 143 17.01 0.28 18.31
N LYS A 144 16.90 -0.74 17.44
CA LYS A 144 18.01 -1.36 16.77
C LYS A 144 18.11 -0.89 15.32
N GLY A 145 19.34 -0.81 14.80
CA GLY A 145 19.60 -0.37 13.43
C GLY A 145 19.21 1.10 13.19
N GLU A 146 18.57 1.37 12.08
CA GLU A 146 18.16 2.72 11.65
C GLU A 146 16.84 3.22 12.28
N GLY A 147 16.27 2.46 13.20
CA GLY A 147 14.98 2.76 13.80
C GLY A 147 13.78 2.36 12.92
N PHE A 148 12.65 3.03 13.11
CA PHE A 148 11.49 2.78 12.23
C PHE A 148 11.60 3.57 10.93
N LYS A 149 11.15 2.96 9.83
CA LYS A 149 10.93 3.65 8.54
C LYS A 149 9.54 4.27 8.51
N TYR A 150 9.38 5.30 7.70
CA TYR A 150 8.10 6.03 7.62
C TYR A 150 7.83 6.60 6.23
N VAL A 151 6.56 6.73 5.92
CA VAL A 151 6.06 7.33 4.68
C VAL A 151 5.90 8.84 4.87
N THR A 152 6.55 9.63 4.03
CA THR A 152 6.38 11.09 3.98
C THR A 152 5.28 11.46 2.98
N PRO A 153 4.19 12.15 3.41
CA PRO A 153 3.15 12.58 2.48
C PRO A 153 3.69 13.54 1.40
N PRO A 154 3.22 13.43 0.14
CA PRO A 154 3.73 14.27 -0.97
C PRO A 154 3.59 15.76 -0.72
N THR A 155 2.53 16.21 -0.04
CA THR A 155 2.32 17.61 0.30
C THR A 155 3.33 18.14 1.30
N ILE A 156 3.83 17.29 2.21
CA ILE A 156 4.92 17.59 3.14
C ILE A 156 6.24 17.58 2.37
N ALA A 157 6.49 16.53 1.58
CA ALA A 157 7.73 16.38 0.80
C ALA A 157 7.98 17.54 -0.17
N ASN A 158 6.91 18.15 -0.70
CA ASN A 158 6.98 19.27 -1.63
C ASN A 158 7.06 20.66 -0.95
N ASN A 159 7.10 20.72 0.39
CA ASN A 159 7.24 21.96 1.17
C ASN A 159 8.47 21.85 2.06
N ASN A 160 9.52 22.64 1.77
CA ASN A 160 10.81 22.51 2.43
C ASN A 160 10.72 22.72 3.96
N GLY A 161 9.95 23.71 4.43
CA GLY A 161 9.77 23.96 5.87
C GLY A 161 9.05 22.78 6.54
N ALA A 162 7.93 22.35 5.96
CA ALA A 162 7.17 21.20 6.47
C ALA A 162 8.00 19.90 6.45
N LEU A 163 8.85 19.71 5.44
CA LEU A 163 9.73 18.55 5.35
C LEU A 163 10.77 18.54 6.47
N ALA A 164 11.38 19.72 6.74
CA ALA A 164 12.35 19.84 7.83
C ALA A 164 11.72 19.51 9.19
N GLU A 165 10.56 20.11 9.50
CA GLU A 165 9.82 19.84 10.73
C GLU A 165 9.38 18.35 10.85
N TRP A 166 8.90 17.78 9.74
CA TRP A 166 8.52 16.37 9.67
C TRP A 166 9.70 15.46 9.98
N THR A 167 10.85 15.70 9.35
CA THR A 167 12.06 14.88 9.54
C THR A 167 12.54 14.98 10.99
N LEU A 168 12.58 16.20 11.55
CA LEU A 168 12.96 16.42 12.94
C LEU A 168 12.01 15.70 13.90
N MET A 169 10.71 15.78 13.68
CA MET A 169 9.72 15.08 14.48
C MET A 169 9.92 13.56 14.44
N MET A 170 10.15 12.98 13.28
CA MET A 170 10.37 11.53 13.13
C MET A 170 11.66 11.08 13.80
N SER A 171 12.75 11.86 13.66
CA SER A 171 14.01 11.62 14.38
C SER A 171 13.82 11.65 15.91
N ASN A 172 13.15 12.68 16.42
CA ASN A 172 12.89 12.80 17.86
C ASN A 172 12.07 11.62 18.42
N ILE A 173 11.09 11.12 17.64
CA ILE A 173 10.31 9.94 18.05
C ILE A 173 11.21 8.69 18.09
N ASN A 174 12.09 8.52 17.10
CA ASN A 174 13.04 7.41 17.05
C ASN A 174 13.98 7.42 18.27
N ASP A 175 14.55 8.57 18.58
CA ASP A 175 15.43 8.76 19.72
C ASP A 175 14.71 8.49 21.04
N MET A 176 13.46 8.94 21.13
CA MET A 176 12.63 8.72 22.32
C MET A 176 12.32 7.23 22.54
N ILE A 177 11.92 6.51 21.48
CA ILE A 177 11.69 5.06 21.54
C ILE A 177 12.98 4.33 21.97
N SER A 178 14.11 4.69 21.36
CA SER A 178 15.42 4.13 21.70
C SER A 178 15.78 4.38 23.17
N LYS A 179 15.57 5.62 23.66
CA LYS A 179 15.83 6.00 25.05
C LYS A 179 14.92 5.26 26.03
N PHE A 180 13.63 5.11 25.71
CA PHE A 180 12.70 4.35 26.54
C PHE A 180 13.17 2.90 26.72
N ILE A 181 13.56 2.23 25.64
CA ILE A 181 13.98 0.84 25.69
C ILE A 181 15.35 0.68 26.34
N ASN A 182 16.35 1.46 25.89
CA ASN A 182 17.75 1.20 26.22
C ASN A 182 18.23 1.91 27.51
N VAL A 183 17.59 3.03 27.91
CA VAL A 183 17.98 3.80 29.09
C VAL A 183 17.02 3.57 30.24
N TYR A 184 15.72 3.63 29.96
CA TYR A 184 14.70 3.50 31.00
C TYR A 184 14.19 2.07 31.19
N ASN A 185 14.66 1.11 30.39
CA ASN A 185 14.25 -0.30 30.43
C ASN A 185 12.73 -0.50 30.31
N ILE A 186 12.06 0.38 29.51
CA ILE A 186 10.64 0.25 29.21
C ILE A 186 10.45 -0.92 28.24
N PRO A 187 9.46 -1.79 28.44
CA PRO A 187 9.16 -2.87 27.50
C PRO A 187 8.93 -2.35 26.07
N VAL A 188 9.38 -3.12 25.08
CA VAL A 188 9.23 -2.76 23.64
C VAL A 188 7.78 -2.44 23.30
N GLU A 189 6.82 -3.23 23.80
CA GLU A 189 5.39 -3.05 23.53
C GLU A 189 4.84 -1.70 24.00
N ASP A 190 5.37 -1.16 25.11
CA ASP A 190 4.97 0.13 25.65
C ASP A 190 5.67 1.28 24.92
N ALA A 191 6.99 1.16 24.70
CA ALA A 191 7.77 2.17 24.01
C ALA A 191 7.29 2.41 22.56
N THR A 192 6.86 1.35 21.87
CA THR A 192 6.38 1.41 20.50
C THR A 192 4.98 2.02 20.34
N MET A 193 4.27 2.32 21.41
CA MET A 193 3.04 3.13 21.36
C MET A 193 3.30 4.56 20.86
N ALA A 194 4.55 5.03 20.90
CA ALA A 194 4.95 6.32 20.34
C ALA A 194 5.11 6.30 18.81
N LEU A 195 5.00 5.15 18.13
CA LEU A 195 5.14 5.07 16.69
C LEU A 195 4.07 5.93 15.99
N PRO A 196 4.49 6.80 15.04
CA PRO A 196 3.55 7.63 14.29
C PRO A 196 2.74 6.76 13.32
N ILE A 197 1.52 7.13 13.00
CA ILE A 197 0.69 6.41 12.02
C ILE A 197 1.33 6.32 10.61
N ALA A 198 2.36 7.13 10.38
CA ALA A 198 3.15 7.14 9.15
C ALA A 198 4.22 6.03 9.13
N TYR A 199 4.48 5.31 10.25
CA TYR A 199 5.51 4.27 10.23
C TYR A 199 5.17 3.18 9.20
N GLU A 200 6.20 2.66 8.53
CA GLU A 200 6.06 1.55 7.59
C GLU A 200 5.83 0.24 8.34
N SER A 201 4.87 -0.51 7.89
CA SER A 201 4.54 -1.82 8.47
C SER A 201 4.41 -2.88 7.37
N LYS A 202 4.37 -4.12 7.82
CA LYS A 202 4.25 -5.31 6.98
C LYS A 202 3.03 -6.12 7.39
N ILE A 203 2.33 -6.66 6.41
CA ILE A 203 1.24 -7.61 6.64
C ILE A 203 1.37 -8.82 5.70
N VAL A 204 0.90 -9.97 6.19
CA VAL A 204 0.49 -11.10 5.35
C VAL A 204 -1.02 -11.02 5.23
N ASP A 205 -1.53 -11.04 4.02
CA ASP A 205 -2.95 -10.85 3.72
C ASP A 205 -3.48 -12.02 2.88
N LYS A 206 -4.66 -12.52 3.25
CA LYS A 206 -5.39 -13.52 2.47
C LYS A 206 -6.79 -13.02 2.21
N ARG A 207 -7.22 -13.01 0.94
CA ARG A 207 -8.56 -12.61 0.53
C ARG A 207 -9.01 -13.33 -0.73
N ASN A 208 -10.32 -13.43 -0.93
CA ASN A 208 -10.86 -13.98 -2.17
C ASN A 208 -11.00 -12.91 -3.27
N PHE A 209 -11.19 -13.36 -4.51
CA PHE A 209 -11.32 -12.47 -5.66
C PHE A 209 -12.51 -11.51 -5.54
N ARG A 210 -13.65 -11.93 -4.97
CA ARG A 210 -14.80 -11.03 -4.78
C ARG A 210 -14.44 -9.83 -3.92
N ASN A 211 -13.69 -10.05 -2.82
CA ASN A 211 -13.22 -8.96 -1.98
C ASN A 211 -12.26 -8.02 -2.73
N VAL A 212 -11.37 -8.57 -3.59
CA VAL A 212 -10.48 -7.75 -4.43
C VAL A 212 -11.29 -6.84 -5.36
N VAL A 213 -12.35 -7.36 -5.99
CA VAL A 213 -13.24 -6.59 -6.87
C VAL A 213 -13.96 -5.48 -6.10
N ASP A 214 -14.53 -5.79 -4.94
CA ASP A 214 -15.28 -4.83 -4.11
C ASP A 214 -14.36 -3.72 -3.57
N MET A 215 -13.16 -4.09 -3.13
CA MET A 215 -12.14 -3.16 -2.67
C MET A 215 -11.66 -2.26 -3.81
N SER A 216 -11.36 -2.82 -4.98
CA SER A 216 -10.89 -2.06 -6.15
C SER A 216 -11.90 -1.01 -6.60
N ALA A 217 -13.19 -1.32 -6.55
CA ALA A 217 -14.25 -0.39 -6.93
C ALA A 217 -14.22 0.93 -6.13
N GLN A 218 -13.77 0.87 -4.88
CA GLN A 218 -13.65 2.03 -3.99
C GLN A 218 -12.23 2.64 -4.06
N ARG A 219 -11.20 1.82 -4.09
CA ARG A 219 -9.80 2.24 -3.85
C ARG A 219 -9.05 2.63 -5.12
N THR A 220 -9.60 2.39 -6.30
CA THR A 220 -9.10 2.97 -7.56
C THR A 220 -9.78 4.30 -7.92
N CYS A 221 -10.73 4.76 -7.10
CA CYS A 221 -11.39 6.05 -7.24
C CYS A 221 -10.46 7.19 -6.82
N SER A 222 -10.52 8.35 -7.50
CA SER A 222 -9.75 9.55 -7.15
C SER A 222 -10.07 10.11 -5.76
N ARG A 223 -11.16 9.68 -5.12
CA ARG A 223 -11.53 10.03 -3.75
C ARG A 223 -10.84 9.18 -2.68
N ALA A 224 -10.27 8.06 -3.05
CA ALA A 224 -9.49 7.26 -2.12
C ALA A 224 -8.23 8.02 -1.69
N TYR A 225 -7.74 7.69 -0.49
CA TYR A 225 -6.48 8.23 0.03
C TYR A 225 -5.34 7.99 -0.98
N TRP A 226 -4.47 8.98 -1.16
CA TRP A 226 -3.47 9.00 -2.24
C TRP A 226 -2.55 7.77 -2.20
N GLU A 227 -2.03 7.40 -1.02
CA GLU A 227 -1.14 6.25 -0.84
C GLU A 227 -1.85 4.93 -1.18
N TYR A 228 -3.15 4.82 -0.82
CA TYR A 228 -3.94 3.65 -1.17
C TYR A 228 -4.15 3.54 -2.68
N ARG A 229 -4.62 4.61 -3.28
CA ARG A 229 -5.01 4.64 -4.69
C ARG A 229 -3.82 4.54 -5.64
N ASN A 230 -2.77 5.36 -5.40
CA ASN A 230 -1.67 5.54 -6.34
C ASN A 230 -0.56 4.50 -6.16
N HIS A 231 -0.48 3.88 -4.96
CA HIS A 231 0.57 2.93 -4.61
C HIS A 231 -0.03 1.57 -4.23
N LEU A 232 -0.48 1.37 -3.00
CA LEU A 232 -0.85 0.04 -2.51
C LEU A 232 -1.82 -0.71 -3.42
N MET A 233 -2.93 -0.10 -3.85
CA MET A 233 -3.91 -0.77 -4.71
C MET A 233 -3.38 -1.01 -6.12
N LYS A 234 -2.65 -0.04 -6.68
CA LYS A 234 -1.99 -0.16 -7.98
C LYS A 234 -0.97 -1.31 -7.97
N ASP A 235 -0.10 -1.32 -6.96
CA ASP A 235 0.96 -2.33 -6.82
C ASP A 235 0.37 -3.73 -6.60
N TYR A 236 -0.68 -3.84 -5.78
CA TYR A 236 -1.39 -5.09 -5.55
C TYR A 236 -2.03 -5.65 -6.82
N LEU A 237 -2.73 -4.82 -7.58
CA LEU A 237 -3.35 -5.25 -8.85
C LEU A 237 -2.29 -5.59 -9.92
N ASN A 238 -1.18 -4.86 -9.95
CA ASN A 238 -0.08 -5.16 -10.88
C ASN A 238 0.61 -6.48 -10.52
N ALA A 239 0.91 -6.72 -9.25
CA ALA A 239 1.48 -7.99 -8.80
C ALA A 239 0.58 -9.19 -9.16
N LEU A 240 -0.74 -9.04 -9.09
CA LEU A 240 -1.68 -10.08 -9.54
C LEU A 240 -1.65 -10.26 -11.07
N ARG A 241 -1.54 -9.19 -11.86
CA ARG A 241 -1.40 -9.28 -13.32
C ARG A 241 -0.14 -10.03 -13.74
N GLU A 242 0.95 -9.83 -13.00
CA GLU A 242 2.23 -10.49 -13.24
C GLU A 242 2.22 -11.96 -12.79
N TYR A 243 1.37 -12.31 -11.83
CA TYR A 243 1.33 -13.65 -11.25
C TYR A 243 0.80 -14.71 -12.23
N SER A 244 -0.27 -14.40 -13.00
CA SER A 244 -0.76 -15.29 -14.07
C SER A 244 -1.65 -14.57 -15.08
N GLU A 245 -1.74 -15.11 -16.30
CA GLU A 245 -2.60 -14.57 -17.37
C GLU A 245 -4.09 -14.59 -17.01
N GLU A 246 -4.53 -15.57 -16.20
CA GLU A 246 -5.93 -15.61 -15.75
C GLU A 246 -6.21 -14.49 -14.74
N TRP A 247 -5.27 -14.20 -13.83
CA TRP A 247 -5.39 -13.04 -12.94
C TRP A 247 -5.37 -11.72 -13.70
N LYS A 248 -4.50 -11.58 -14.69
CA LYS A 248 -4.47 -10.41 -15.57
C LYS A 248 -5.83 -10.17 -16.19
N THR A 249 -6.42 -11.22 -16.80
CA THR A 249 -7.75 -11.17 -17.41
C THR A 249 -8.81 -10.72 -16.40
N LEU A 250 -8.85 -11.33 -15.20
CA LEU A 250 -9.81 -10.99 -14.14
C LEU A 250 -9.70 -9.53 -13.69
N ILE A 251 -8.47 -9.07 -13.44
CA ILE A 251 -8.20 -7.71 -12.98
C ILE A 251 -8.67 -6.70 -14.05
N ASP A 252 -8.33 -6.95 -15.30
CA ASP A 252 -8.68 -6.05 -16.41
C ASP A 252 -10.19 -6.02 -16.69
N MET A 253 -10.89 -7.11 -16.47
CA MET A 253 -12.35 -7.18 -16.59
C MET A 253 -13.09 -6.49 -15.43
N LYS A 254 -12.71 -6.78 -14.18
CA LYS A 254 -13.55 -6.49 -13.00
C LYS A 254 -12.99 -5.48 -12.01
N CYS A 255 -11.67 -5.26 -11.96
CA CYS A 255 -11.05 -4.36 -10.97
C CYS A 255 -10.98 -2.92 -11.46
N LYS A 256 -12.13 -2.26 -11.52
CA LYS A 256 -12.32 -0.88 -12.01
C LYS A 256 -13.04 -0.03 -10.97
N PRO A 257 -12.89 1.32 -11.02
CA PRO A 257 -13.67 2.22 -10.15
C PRO A 257 -15.17 1.99 -10.32
N LYS A 258 -15.93 2.18 -9.24
CA LYS A 258 -17.38 1.98 -9.24
C LYS A 258 -18.07 2.70 -10.39
N CYS A 259 -17.67 3.94 -10.69
CA CYS A 259 -18.28 4.75 -11.74
C CYS A 259 -18.07 4.17 -13.16
N GLU A 260 -17.04 3.38 -13.40
CA GLU A 260 -16.86 2.68 -14.68
C GLU A 260 -17.80 1.48 -14.82
N LYS A 261 -18.16 0.85 -13.70
CA LYS A 261 -19.14 -0.24 -13.68
C LYS A 261 -20.58 0.27 -13.84
N THR A 262 -20.89 1.41 -13.22
CA THR A 262 -22.25 1.97 -13.19
C THR A 262 -22.54 2.94 -14.32
N GLY A 263 -21.52 3.43 -15.04
CA GLY A 263 -21.64 4.46 -16.08
C GLY A 263 -21.71 5.89 -15.55
N PHE A 264 -21.87 6.10 -14.24
CA PHE A 264 -22.00 7.42 -13.61
C PHE A 264 -21.25 7.49 -12.28
N CYS A 265 -20.89 8.73 -11.88
CA CYS A 265 -20.25 9.01 -10.61
C CYS A 265 -21.30 9.13 -9.48
N THR A 266 -21.05 8.43 -8.36
CA THR A 266 -21.91 8.50 -7.14
C THR A 266 -21.39 9.50 -6.10
N GLU A 267 -20.23 10.11 -6.33
CA GLU A 267 -19.62 11.06 -5.40
C GLU A 267 -20.28 12.45 -5.47
N LYS A 268 -20.24 13.20 -4.35
CA LYS A 268 -20.77 14.59 -4.31
C LYS A 268 -20.14 15.51 -5.36
N LYS A 269 -18.84 15.32 -5.63
CA LYS A 269 -18.09 16.03 -6.69
C LYS A 269 -17.43 14.98 -7.59
N THR A 270 -17.74 15.01 -8.87
CA THR A 270 -17.08 14.17 -9.85
C THR A 270 -15.62 14.61 -10.05
N CYS A 271 -14.74 13.66 -10.42
CA CYS A 271 -13.38 13.95 -10.87
C CYS A 271 -13.27 14.11 -12.40
N GLY A 272 -14.40 14.10 -13.11
CA GLY A 272 -14.46 14.18 -14.59
C GLY A 272 -14.43 12.82 -15.32
N ARG A 273 -14.12 11.70 -14.64
CA ARG A 273 -14.07 10.37 -15.27
C ARG A 273 -15.43 9.92 -15.83
N LYS A 274 -16.49 10.20 -15.09
CA LYS A 274 -17.88 9.95 -15.47
C LYS A 274 -18.76 11.10 -14.94
N PRO A 275 -19.86 11.45 -15.65
CA PRO A 275 -20.83 12.41 -15.16
C PRO A 275 -21.50 11.92 -13.88
N ARG A 276 -22.14 12.82 -13.14
CA ARG A 276 -22.99 12.42 -12.02
C ARG A 276 -24.29 11.79 -12.55
N LYS A 277 -24.93 11.00 -11.69
CA LYS A 277 -26.23 10.40 -12.03
C LYS A 277 -27.23 11.53 -12.35
N GLY A 278 -27.77 11.52 -13.58
CA GLY A 278 -28.73 12.54 -14.05
C GLY A 278 -28.09 13.80 -14.65
N GLU A 279 -26.77 13.89 -14.73
CA GLU A 279 -26.03 14.92 -15.48
C GLU A 279 -25.50 14.26 -16.77
N ASN A 280 -25.94 14.74 -17.93
CA ASN A 280 -25.44 14.32 -19.26
C ASN A 280 -24.23 15.17 -19.64
#